data_0fb3c38b9c4756d2e75fe8abfc0e7845
#
_entry.id   0fb3c38b9c4756d2e75fe8abfc0e7845
#
_cell.length_a   1.000
_cell.length_b   1.000
_cell.length_c   1.000
_cell.angle_alpha   90.00
_cell.angle_beta   90.00
_cell.angle_gamma   90.00
#
_symmetry.space_group_name_H-M   'P 1'
#
loop_
_entity.id
_entity.type
_entity.pdbx_description
1 polymer ?
#
loop_
_entity_poly.entity_id
_entity_poly.type
_entity_poly.pdbx_seq_one_letter_code
_entity_poly.pdbx_strand_id
1 'polypeptide(L)'
;MKLLAAIVALFTFAGTGTAVVIAGADSATPALLPTLAADDAQVDALLPSGYRNPRSSASAIRWALSQVGVHRDSGYCLRFVDLAFGRTSGPASAHLVWTQSPAHLHHTDTVPPAGALVVWSSAIGDGHGHIAVSLGDGRMVSTTGGPVSVLPIRGFADDAYLGWMPPYFYM
;
A
#
# COMPACT_ATOMS: atom_id res chain seq x y z
N MET A 1 20.45 4.15 -52.06
CA MET A 1 21.58 4.82 -51.41
C MET A 1 21.36 6.33 -51.48
N LYS A 2 20.99 6.98 -50.40
CA LYS A 2 21.04 8.44 -50.23
C LYS A 2 21.51 8.70 -48.80
N LEU A 3 22.75 9.15 -48.65
CA LEU A 3 23.32 9.68 -47.41
C LEU A 3 22.67 11.03 -47.13
N LEU A 4 22.14 11.18 -45.88
CA LEU A 4 21.89 12.51 -45.34
C LEU A 4 23.02 12.84 -44.36
N ALA A 5 23.74 13.90 -44.69
CA ALA A 5 24.78 14.48 -43.85
C ALA A 5 24.13 15.30 -42.73
N ALA A 6 24.51 15.04 -41.50
CA ALA A 6 24.14 15.87 -40.34
C ALA A 6 25.15 17.03 -40.26
N ILE A 7 24.63 18.26 -40.28
CA ILE A 7 25.40 19.50 -40.07
C ILE A 7 25.47 19.72 -38.55
N VAL A 8 26.68 19.66 -38.01
CA VAL A 8 26.96 20.07 -36.61
C VAL A 8 27.30 21.57 -36.65
N ALA A 9 26.45 22.39 -36.09
CA ALA A 9 26.73 23.80 -35.84
C ALA A 9 27.40 23.95 -34.46
N LEU A 10 28.70 24.31 -34.47
CA LEU A 10 29.42 24.69 -33.27
C LEU A 10 29.10 26.15 -32.97
N PHE A 11 28.38 26.42 -31.84
CA PHE A 11 28.29 27.74 -31.26
C PHE A 11 29.21 27.80 -30.02
N THR A 12 30.33 28.51 -30.16
CA THR A 12 31.17 28.91 -29.04
C THR A 12 30.57 30.16 -28.38
N PHE A 13 30.05 30.04 -27.19
CA PHE A 13 29.71 31.15 -26.31
C PHE A 13 30.63 31.13 -25.08
N ALA A 14 31.52 32.10 -25.02
CA ALA A 14 32.25 32.41 -23.77
C ALA A 14 31.33 33.16 -22.86
N GLY A 15 30.90 32.52 -21.78
CA GLY A 15 30.13 33.12 -20.70
C GLY A 15 30.32 32.31 -19.46
N THR A 16 30.82 32.94 -18.37
CA THR A 16 30.90 32.38 -17.04
C THR A 16 29.48 31.97 -16.58
N GLY A 17 29.16 30.71 -16.76
CA GLY A 17 27.86 30.16 -16.40
C GLY A 17 28.06 28.97 -15.48
N THR A 18 27.51 29.11 -14.31
CA THR A 18 27.27 28.06 -13.31
C THR A 18 26.81 26.78 -13.98
N ALA A 19 27.51 25.69 -13.74
CA ALA A 19 27.10 24.37 -14.19
C ALA A 19 25.75 24.02 -13.56
N VAL A 20 24.68 24.08 -14.36
CA VAL A 20 23.41 23.47 -13.98
C VAL A 20 23.58 21.97 -14.20
N VAL A 21 23.79 21.25 -13.11
CA VAL A 21 23.66 19.80 -13.11
C VAL A 21 22.17 19.50 -13.35
N ILE A 22 21.83 19.11 -14.56
CA ILE A 22 20.52 18.49 -14.81
C ILE A 22 20.61 17.10 -14.21
N ALA A 23 20.25 16.98 -12.92
CA ALA A 23 19.98 15.69 -12.34
C ALA A 23 18.75 15.10 -13.04
N GLY A 24 18.99 14.03 -13.78
CA GLY A 24 17.94 13.26 -14.44
C GLY A 24 16.93 12.72 -13.43
N ALA A 25 15.70 12.79 -13.83
CA ALA A 25 14.54 12.02 -13.45
C ALA A 25 14.70 11.04 -12.26
N ASP A 26 14.28 11.50 -11.07
CA ASP A 26 13.66 10.64 -10.06
C ASP A 26 12.96 11.53 -9.00
N SER A 27 11.99 12.32 -9.44
CA SER A 27 11.33 13.30 -8.57
C SER A 27 10.00 12.81 -7.98
N ALA A 28 9.68 11.53 -8.09
CA ALA A 28 8.41 10.99 -7.58
C ALA A 28 8.50 10.42 -6.15
N THR A 29 9.69 10.11 -5.65
CA THR A 29 9.89 9.41 -4.37
C THR A 29 9.92 10.31 -3.14
N PRO A 30 10.45 11.57 -3.16
CA PRO A 30 10.59 12.35 -1.93
C PRO A 30 9.27 12.93 -1.37
N ALA A 31 8.25 13.14 -2.22
CA ALA A 31 7.00 13.77 -1.78
C ALA A 31 6.03 12.79 -1.10
N LEU A 32 6.10 11.49 -1.43
CA LEU A 32 5.26 10.45 -0.84
C LEU A 32 5.72 10.03 0.57
N LEU A 33 7.02 10.09 0.85
CA LEU A 33 7.56 9.64 2.11
C LEU A 33 7.15 10.49 3.33
N PRO A 34 7.11 11.83 3.28
CA PRO A 34 6.60 12.64 4.39
C PRO A 34 5.09 12.44 4.61
N THR A 35 4.31 12.30 3.52
CA THR A 35 2.86 12.06 3.60
C THR A 35 2.57 10.69 4.21
N LEU A 36 3.25 9.64 3.76
CA LEU A 36 3.12 8.31 4.34
C LEU A 36 3.49 8.27 5.82
N ALA A 37 4.51 9.01 6.26
CA ALA A 37 4.90 9.05 7.66
C ALA A 37 3.89 9.79 8.55
N ALA A 38 3.21 10.81 8.01
CA ALA A 38 2.16 11.52 8.73
C ALA A 38 0.89 10.67 8.88
N ASP A 39 0.47 10.00 7.81
CA ASP A 39 -0.69 9.10 7.81
C ASP A 39 -0.45 7.86 8.67
N ASP A 40 0.78 7.36 8.71
CA ASP A 40 1.22 6.25 9.56
C ASP A 40 1.03 6.56 11.04
N ALA A 41 1.41 7.76 11.46
CA ALA A 41 1.20 8.21 12.83
C ALA A 41 -0.29 8.30 13.20
N GLN A 42 -1.17 8.56 12.22
CA GLN A 42 -2.62 8.65 12.45
C GLN A 42 -3.25 7.27 12.67
N VAL A 43 -2.99 6.31 11.80
CA VAL A 43 -3.62 4.99 11.91
C VAL A 43 -3.09 4.18 13.08
N ASP A 44 -1.79 4.25 13.36
CA ASP A 44 -1.18 3.55 14.49
C ASP A 44 -1.63 4.16 15.83
N ALA A 45 -1.98 5.44 15.88
CA ALA A 45 -2.54 6.09 17.07
C ALA A 45 -3.95 5.59 17.44
N LEU A 46 -4.66 4.96 16.52
CA LEU A 46 -5.97 4.34 16.77
C LEU A 46 -5.87 2.94 17.42
N LEU A 47 -4.67 2.37 17.49
CA LEU A 47 -4.47 1.07 18.12
C LEU A 47 -4.70 1.13 19.63
N PRO A 48 -5.21 0.05 20.23
CA PRO A 48 -5.33 -0.04 21.69
C PRO A 48 -4.00 0.21 22.40
N SER A 49 -4.07 0.85 23.55
CA SER A 49 -2.87 1.15 24.35
C SER A 49 -2.05 -0.12 24.63
N GLY A 50 -0.76 -0.05 24.34
CA GLY A 50 0.17 -1.18 24.49
C GLY A 50 0.17 -2.17 23.33
N TYR A 51 -0.77 -2.11 22.38
CA TYR A 51 -0.73 -2.95 21.19
C TYR A 51 0.29 -2.41 20.16
N ARG A 52 1.10 -3.27 19.61
CA ARG A 52 2.06 -2.95 18.55
C ARG A 52 2.25 -4.12 17.61
N ASN A 53 2.33 -3.85 16.32
CA ASN A 53 2.81 -4.81 15.34
C ASN A 53 4.35 -4.81 15.31
N PRO A 54 5.00 -5.90 14.86
CA PRO A 54 6.45 -5.93 14.66
C PRO A 54 6.97 -4.87 13.68
N ARG A 55 6.14 -4.48 12.70
CA ARG A 55 6.40 -3.33 11.81
C ARG A 55 5.31 -2.29 11.97
N SER A 56 5.70 -1.01 11.91
CA SER A 56 4.76 0.10 11.81
C SER A 56 4.03 0.10 10.46
N SER A 57 2.92 0.82 10.38
CA SER A 57 2.12 0.96 9.15
C SER A 57 2.95 1.46 7.97
N ALA A 58 3.84 2.48 8.15
CA ALA A 58 4.73 2.92 7.07
C ALA A 58 5.69 1.82 6.61
N SER A 59 6.23 1.05 7.52
CA SER A 59 7.12 -0.06 7.18
C SER A 59 6.37 -1.19 6.48
N ALA A 60 5.12 -1.44 6.88
CA ALA A 60 4.25 -2.40 6.23
C ALA A 60 3.91 -1.99 4.80
N ILE A 61 3.57 -0.72 4.56
CA ILE A 61 3.32 -0.17 3.22
C ILE A 61 4.56 -0.32 2.34
N ARG A 62 5.74 0.11 2.82
CA ARG A 62 6.99 -0.01 2.04
C ARG A 62 7.28 -1.45 1.66
N TRP A 63 7.11 -2.38 2.61
CA TRP A 63 7.28 -3.80 2.33
C TRP A 63 6.25 -4.29 1.31
N ALA A 64 4.97 -3.98 1.47
CA ALA A 64 3.91 -4.40 0.55
C ALA A 64 4.16 -3.87 -0.87
N LEU A 65 4.53 -2.60 -1.02
CA LEU A 65 4.87 -2.01 -2.32
C LEU A 65 6.10 -2.67 -2.96
N SER A 66 7.09 -3.09 -2.17
CA SER A 66 8.25 -3.82 -2.71
C SER A 66 7.91 -5.21 -3.25
N GLN A 67 6.73 -5.72 -2.96
CA GLN A 67 6.25 -7.02 -3.45
C GLN A 67 5.39 -6.90 -4.72
N VAL A 68 5.07 -5.70 -5.19
CA VAL A 68 4.24 -5.50 -6.39
C VAL A 68 4.88 -6.18 -7.60
N GLY A 69 4.07 -6.94 -8.34
CA GLY A 69 4.51 -7.75 -9.48
C GLY A 69 5.04 -9.14 -9.10
N VAL A 70 5.26 -9.42 -7.81
CA VAL A 70 5.73 -10.73 -7.36
C VAL A 70 4.54 -11.67 -7.20
N HIS A 71 4.66 -12.88 -7.76
CA HIS A 71 3.71 -13.98 -7.50
C HIS A 71 4.04 -14.63 -6.16
N ARG A 72 3.36 -14.21 -5.13
CA ARG A 72 3.48 -14.78 -3.79
C ARG A 72 2.14 -14.75 -3.07
N ASP A 73 1.92 -15.69 -2.18
CA ASP A 73 0.74 -15.77 -1.34
C ASP A 73 -0.58 -15.55 -2.14
N SER A 74 -0.61 -16.00 -3.40
CA SER A 74 -1.76 -15.86 -4.31
C SER A 74 -2.99 -16.50 -3.69
N GLY A 75 -4.08 -15.73 -3.52
CA GLY A 75 -5.27 -16.19 -2.80
C GLY A 75 -5.16 -16.17 -1.27
N TYR A 76 -4.01 -15.87 -0.70
CA TYR A 76 -3.78 -15.80 0.75
C TYR A 76 -3.59 -14.35 1.21
N CYS A 77 -4.58 -13.51 0.95
CA CYS A 77 -4.52 -12.07 1.23
C CYS A 77 -4.18 -11.74 2.70
N LEU A 78 -4.72 -12.48 3.65
CA LEU A 78 -4.41 -12.28 5.07
C LEU A 78 -2.94 -12.62 5.38
N ARG A 79 -2.41 -13.71 4.83
CA ARG A 79 -0.99 -14.05 5.01
C ARG A 79 -0.08 -12.96 4.44
N PHE A 80 -0.43 -12.39 3.29
CA PHE A 80 0.30 -11.27 2.71
C PHE A 80 0.32 -10.05 3.65
N VAL A 81 -0.84 -9.71 4.21
CA VAL A 81 -0.98 -8.60 5.15
C VAL A 81 -0.23 -8.88 6.46
N ASP A 82 -0.33 -10.08 7.02
CA ASP A 82 0.45 -10.49 8.18
C ASP A 82 1.95 -10.27 7.95
N LEU A 83 2.46 -10.75 6.82
CA LEU A 83 3.87 -10.57 6.45
C LEU A 83 4.24 -9.09 6.27
N ALA A 84 3.34 -8.26 5.74
CA ALA A 84 3.57 -6.82 5.64
C ALA A 84 3.79 -6.18 7.02
N PHE A 85 3.01 -6.56 8.01
CA PHE A 85 3.16 -6.09 9.39
C PHE A 85 4.20 -6.86 10.22
N GLY A 86 4.95 -7.79 9.58
CA GLY A 86 6.01 -8.57 10.21
C GLY A 86 5.52 -9.71 11.09
N ARG A 87 4.28 -10.14 10.89
CA ARG A 87 3.64 -11.22 11.65
C ARG A 87 3.84 -12.57 10.96
N THR A 88 3.90 -13.62 11.75
CA THR A 88 4.05 -15.01 11.25
C THR A 88 2.81 -15.85 11.51
N SER A 89 1.89 -15.33 12.32
CA SER A 89 0.62 -15.98 12.67
C SER A 89 -0.45 -14.91 12.91
N GLY A 90 -1.70 -15.27 12.70
CA GLY A 90 -2.83 -14.37 12.86
C GLY A 90 -4.15 -15.13 12.81
N PRO A 91 -5.27 -14.42 12.69
CA PRO A 91 -6.59 -14.99 12.50
C PRO A 91 -6.66 -15.96 11.32
N ALA A 92 -7.66 -16.85 11.34
CA ALA A 92 -7.79 -17.89 10.31
C ALA A 92 -8.29 -17.36 8.94
N SER A 93 -8.92 -16.18 8.91
CA SER A 93 -9.41 -15.56 7.68
C SER A 93 -9.50 -14.04 7.79
N ALA A 94 -9.56 -13.36 6.65
CA ALA A 94 -9.75 -11.92 6.57
C ALA A 94 -11.06 -11.47 7.24
N HIS A 95 -12.15 -12.20 7.02
CA HIS A 95 -13.44 -11.92 7.65
C HIS A 95 -13.35 -12.01 9.19
N LEU A 96 -12.58 -12.95 9.73
CA LEU A 96 -12.38 -13.09 11.17
C LEU A 96 -11.55 -11.95 11.76
N VAL A 97 -10.62 -11.35 11.01
CA VAL A 97 -9.92 -10.13 11.46
C VAL A 97 -10.94 -9.05 11.83
N TRP A 98 -11.95 -8.86 11.00
CA TRP A 98 -13.02 -7.90 11.27
C TRP A 98 -13.93 -8.33 12.42
N THR A 99 -14.54 -9.51 12.32
CA THR A 99 -15.59 -9.91 13.25
C THR A 99 -15.13 -10.15 14.69
N GLN A 100 -13.86 -10.43 14.89
CA GLN A 100 -13.27 -10.67 16.21
C GLN A 100 -12.49 -9.46 16.75
N SER A 101 -12.37 -8.38 15.99
CA SER A 101 -11.81 -7.13 16.48
C SER A 101 -12.88 -6.29 17.18
N PRO A 102 -12.48 -5.43 18.15
CA PRO A 102 -13.41 -4.54 18.84
C PRO A 102 -14.14 -3.60 17.88
N ALA A 103 -15.47 -3.50 18.01
CA ALA A 103 -16.30 -2.71 17.11
C ALA A 103 -15.93 -1.21 17.07
N HIS A 104 -15.36 -0.66 18.13
CA HIS A 104 -14.90 0.74 18.15
C HIS A 104 -13.69 1.01 17.24
N LEU A 105 -13.02 -0.02 16.74
CA LEU A 105 -11.94 0.09 15.75
C LEU A 105 -12.47 0.06 14.31
N HIS A 106 -13.75 -0.20 14.09
CA HIS A 106 -14.34 -0.31 12.76
C HIS A 106 -14.77 1.05 12.24
N HIS A 107 -14.38 1.35 11.01
CA HIS A 107 -14.77 2.53 10.24
C HIS A 107 -15.38 2.07 8.94
N THR A 108 -16.54 2.62 8.57
CA THR A 108 -17.30 2.18 7.39
C THR A 108 -17.23 3.17 6.21
N ASP A 109 -16.54 4.29 6.39
CA ASP A 109 -16.28 5.19 5.29
C ASP A 109 -15.32 4.56 4.25
N THR A 110 -15.24 5.16 3.07
CA THR A 110 -14.50 4.61 1.93
C THR A 110 -13.17 5.32 1.68
N VAL A 111 -12.65 6.05 2.66
CA VAL A 111 -11.37 6.79 2.58
C VAL A 111 -10.45 6.36 3.73
N PRO A 112 -10.00 5.10 3.74
CA PRO A 112 -9.11 4.61 4.79
C PRO A 112 -7.76 5.35 4.74
N PRO A 113 -7.21 5.74 5.91
CA PRO A 113 -5.86 6.30 5.97
C PRO A 113 -4.80 5.29 5.52
N ALA A 114 -3.60 5.78 5.20
CA ALA A 114 -2.48 4.93 4.84
C ALA A 114 -2.14 3.95 5.97
N GLY A 115 -1.91 2.69 5.64
CA GLY A 115 -1.61 1.63 6.61
C GLY A 115 -2.81 0.99 7.29
N ALA A 116 -4.02 1.50 7.09
CA ALA A 116 -5.23 0.84 7.56
C ALA A 116 -5.44 -0.53 6.88
N LEU A 117 -6.04 -1.45 7.60
CA LEU A 117 -6.57 -2.69 7.03
C LEU A 117 -7.91 -2.41 6.38
N VAL A 118 -8.04 -2.71 5.10
CA VAL A 118 -9.31 -2.63 4.37
C VAL A 118 -9.88 -4.04 4.27
N VAL A 119 -11.14 -4.23 4.65
CA VAL A 119 -11.69 -5.58 4.83
C VAL A 119 -13.01 -5.75 4.09
N TRP A 120 -13.17 -6.92 3.50
CA TRP A 120 -14.38 -7.39 2.83
C TRP A 120 -14.91 -8.64 3.48
N SER A 121 -16.22 -8.81 3.44
CA SER A 121 -16.95 -9.90 4.08
C SER A 121 -16.69 -11.27 3.44
N SER A 122 -17.16 -12.31 4.12
CA SER A 122 -17.13 -13.70 3.63
C SER A 122 -17.98 -13.95 2.39
N ALA A 123 -18.68 -12.95 1.85
CA ALA A 123 -19.36 -13.04 0.57
C ALA A 123 -18.40 -13.23 -0.62
N ILE A 124 -17.11 -12.96 -0.43
CA ILE A 124 -16.04 -13.19 -1.42
C ILE A 124 -14.92 -14.04 -0.82
N GLY A 125 -13.93 -14.41 -1.66
CA GLY A 125 -12.74 -15.16 -1.21
C GLY A 125 -13.08 -16.54 -0.65
N ASP A 126 -13.97 -17.27 -1.32
CA ASP A 126 -14.39 -18.63 -0.93
C ASP A 126 -14.86 -18.72 0.54
N GLY A 127 -15.55 -17.68 1.01
CA GLY A 127 -16.04 -17.61 2.39
C GLY A 127 -15.05 -17.06 3.41
N HIS A 128 -13.81 -16.75 2.99
CA HIS A 128 -12.77 -16.22 3.87
C HIS A 128 -12.73 -14.68 3.92
N GLY A 129 -13.42 -14.01 3.01
CA GLY A 129 -13.33 -12.57 2.84
C GLY A 129 -12.05 -12.14 2.14
N HIS A 130 -11.82 -10.83 2.14
CA HIS A 130 -10.59 -10.25 1.61
C HIS A 130 -10.05 -9.17 2.53
N ILE A 131 -8.73 -8.95 2.49
CA ILE A 131 -8.06 -7.93 3.28
C ILE A 131 -6.89 -7.35 2.49
N ALA A 132 -6.65 -6.06 2.66
CA ALA A 132 -5.59 -5.32 1.99
C ALA A 132 -4.99 -4.24 2.90
N VAL A 133 -3.84 -3.70 2.50
CA VAL A 133 -3.22 -2.54 3.14
C VAL A 133 -3.55 -1.29 2.32
N SER A 134 -4.19 -0.31 2.97
CA SER A 134 -4.50 1.00 2.36
C SER A 134 -3.23 1.81 2.07
N LEU A 135 -3.24 2.54 0.96
CA LEU A 135 -2.21 3.53 0.63
C LEU A 135 -2.61 4.97 1.03
N GLY A 136 -3.85 5.19 1.54
CA GLY A 136 -4.32 6.50 1.98
C GLY A 136 -4.91 7.38 0.86
N ASP A 137 -4.79 6.96 -0.39
CA ASP A 137 -5.21 7.71 -1.58
C ASP A 137 -6.36 7.03 -2.36
N GLY A 138 -7.12 6.18 -1.69
CA GLY A 138 -8.19 5.39 -2.30
C GLY A 138 -7.70 4.11 -2.99
N ARG A 139 -6.41 3.80 -2.88
CA ARG A 139 -5.80 2.57 -3.38
C ARG A 139 -5.34 1.67 -2.25
N MET A 140 -5.14 0.42 -2.57
CA MET A 140 -4.65 -0.62 -1.67
C MET A 140 -3.57 -1.46 -2.33
N VAL A 141 -2.73 -2.11 -1.53
CA VAL A 141 -1.87 -3.19 -1.99
C VAL A 141 -2.42 -4.51 -1.47
N SER A 142 -2.60 -5.46 -2.38
CA SER A 142 -3.11 -6.78 -2.02
C SER A 142 -2.65 -7.87 -2.99
N THR A 143 -2.89 -9.11 -2.61
CA THR A 143 -2.79 -10.28 -3.48
C THR A 143 -4.19 -10.89 -3.67
N THR A 144 -4.54 -11.16 -4.92
CA THR A 144 -5.77 -11.85 -5.32
C THR A 144 -5.42 -13.21 -5.93
N GLY A 145 -5.96 -13.57 -7.06
CA GLY A 145 -5.55 -14.79 -7.78
C GLY A 145 -4.26 -14.67 -8.62
N GLY A 146 -3.63 -13.49 -8.65
CA GLY A 146 -2.45 -13.17 -9.46
C GLY A 146 -1.28 -12.61 -8.64
N PRO A 147 -0.40 -11.81 -9.27
CA PRO A 147 0.69 -11.15 -8.58
C PRO A 147 0.17 -10.07 -7.62
N VAL A 148 0.98 -9.73 -6.62
CA VAL A 148 0.71 -8.58 -5.75
C VAL A 148 0.52 -7.34 -6.61
N SER A 149 -0.54 -6.60 -6.35
CA SER A 149 -0.94 -5.47 -7.18
C SER A 149 -1.42 -4.29 -6.35
N VAL A 150 -1.26 -3.09 -6.91
CA VAL A 150 -1.94 -1.89 -6.42
C VAL A 150 -3.29 -1.81 -7.11
N LEU A 151 -4.36 -1.78 -6.33
CA LEU A 151 -5.74 -1.82 -6.80
C LEU A 151 -6.54 -0.67 -6.20
N PRO A 152 -7.57 -0.16 -6.88
CA PRO A 152 -8.52 0.76 -6.26
C PRO A 152 -9.34 0.03 -5.18
N ILE A 153 -9.69 0.72 -4.10
CA ILE A 153 -10.58 0.18 -3.07
C ILE A 153 -12.02 0.16 -3.59
N ARG A 154 -12.47 1.29 -4.15
CA ARG A 154 -13.80 1.38 -4.75
C ARG A 154 -13.84 0.60 -6.07
N GLY A 155 -14.92 -0.14 -6.26
CA GLY A 155 -15.11 -1.01 -7.43
C GLY A 155 -14.38 -2.36 -7.36
N PHE A 156 -13.70 -2.64 -6.24
CA PHE A 156 -13.09 -3.96 -6.05
C PHE A 156 -14.13 -5.05 -5.74
N ALA A 157 -14.98 -4.82 -4.77
CA ALA A 157 -16.13 -5.66 -4.42
C ALA A 157 -17.05 -4.88 -3.47
N ASP A 158 -17.66 -3.82 -3.96
CA ASP A 158 -18.36 -2.82 -3.14
C ASP A 158 -19.48 -3.44 -2.29
N ASP A 159 -20.21 -4.42 -2.81
CA ASP A 159 -21.29 -5.10 -2.09
C ASP A 159 -20.79 -5.97 -0.91
N ALA A 160 -19.51 -6.32 -0.90
CA ALA A 160 -18.89 -7.10 0.16
C ALA A 160 -18.04 -6.24 1.11
N TYR A 161 -17.89 -4.94 0.83
CA TYR A 161 -17.06 -4.03 1.62
C TYR A 161 -17.61 -3.90 3.04
N LEU A 162 -16.78 -4.18 4.04
CA LEU A 162 -17.12 -4.00 5.47
C LEU A 162 -16.65 -2.64 5.98
N GLY A 163 -15.50 -2.18 5.51
CA GLY A 163 -14.88 -0.97 5.98
C GLY A 163 -13.36 -1.11 6.15
N TRP A 164 -12.83 -0.28 7.04
CA TRP A 164 -11.43 -0.32 7.40
C TRP A 164 -11.25 -0.24 8.92
N MET A 165 -10.05 -0.62 9.38
CA MET A 165 -9.67 -0.57 10.79
C MET A 165 -8.17 -0.33 10.92
N PRO A 166 -7.68 0.20 12.07
CA PRO A 166 -6.25 0.22 12.34
C PRO A 166 -5.69 -1.22 12.30
N PRO A 167 -4.37 -1.39 12.11
CA PRO A 167 -3.78 -2.71 11.93
C PRO A 167 -3.75 -3.51 13.25
N TYR A 168 -4.94 -3.84 13.73
CA TYR A 168 -5.17 -4.67 14.91
C TYR A 168 -5.50 -6.10 14.48
N PHE A 169 -4.68 -7.03 14.94
CA PHE A 169 -4.88 -8.47 14.74
C PHE A 169 -5.03 -9.08 16.14
N TYR A 170 -6.22 -9.52 16.47
CA TYR A 170 -6.41 -10.24 17.71
C TYR A 170 -5.58 -11.55 17.70
N MET A 171 -5.14 -12.00 18.86
CA MET A 171 -4.45 -13.27 19.06
C MET A 171 -5.26 -14.19 19.93
#